data_b659364226dc3c35786df863be89d319
#
_entry.id   b659364226dc3c35786df863be89d319
#
_cell.length_a   1.000
_cell.length_b   1.000
_cell.length_c   1.000
_cell.angle_alpha   90.00
_cell.angle_beta   90.00
_cell.angle_gamma   90.00
#
_symmetry.space_group_name_H-M   'P 1'
#
loop_
_entity.id
_entity.type
_entity.pdbx_description
1 polymer ?
#
loop_
_entity_poly.entity_id
_entity_poly.type
_entity_poly.pdbx_seq_one_letter_code
_entity_poly.pdbx_strand_id
1 'polypeptide(L)'
;AISGFFVFGIAVFAAVAVAEIEYVAQFWNAVAGFLPQLFFAVIVLIVGVLLGDKVELLVSERFRGVKLPQVDIVPLMAKYSVFYLAALIALGQVGVATAALIVLLAAYVFAIVFLGGLAFRHLLSAGAVGTYLLYNQPYTIGDEIRIGDVRGIVQEMDLFVTHVESDGEEYVFPNSKVFADGFVRIRS
;
A
#
# COMPACT_ATOMS: atom_id res chain seq x y z
N ALA A 1 -26.44 -37.53 55.40
CA ALA A 1 -26.72 -36.67 54.25
C ALA A 1 -25.44 -36.22 53.48
N ILE A 2 -24.32 -35.94 54.18
CA ILE A 2 -23.08 -35.47 53.61
C ILE A 2 -22.37 -36.52 52.72
N SER A 3 -22.44 -37.81 53.15
CA SER A 3 -21.83 -38.93 52.38
C SER A 3 -22.49 -39.18 51.02
N GLY A 4 -23.79 -38.91 50.89
CA GLY A 4 -24.50 -39.09 49.63
C GLY A 4 -24.07 -38.07 48.55
N PHE A 5 -23.81 -36.83 48.95
CA PHE A 5 -23.30 -35.81 48.03
C PHE A 5 -21.86 -36.09 47.56
N PHE A 6 -21.04 -36.68 48.45
CA PHE A 6 -19.67 -37.06 48.11
C PHE A 6 -19.65 -38.24 47.14
N VAL A 7 -20.48 -39.26 47.35
CA VAL A 7 -20.60 -40.41 46.45
C VAL A 7 -21.19 -39.99 45.13
N PHE A 8 -22.18 -39.09 45.11
CA PHE A 8 -22.74 -38.54 43.86
C PHE A 8 -21.70 -37.73 43.12
N GLY A 9 -20.95 -36.88 43.81
CA GLY A 9 -19.87 -36.09 43.19
C GLY A 9 -18.77 -36.98 42.57
N ILE A 10 -18.36 -38.04 43.28
CA ILE A 10 -17.39 -39.01 42.77
C ILE A 10 -17.96 -39.79 41.57
N ALA A 11 -19.23 -40.18 41.61
CA ALA A 11 -19.89 -40.91 40.52
C ALA A 11 -20.02 -40.02 39.25
N VAL A 12 -20.39 -38.75 39.42
CA VAL A 12 -20.43 -37.76 38.35
C VAL A 12 -19.03 -37.53 37.77
N PHE A 13 -18.03 -37.34 38.64
CA PHE A 13 -16.64 -37.19 38.20
C PHE A 13 -16.11 -38.43 37.48
N ALA A 14 -16.41 -39.62 37.99
CA ALA A 14 -16.03 -40.88 37.33
C ALA A 14 -16.78 -41.08 35.99
N ALA A 15 -18.08 -40.72 35.94
CA ALA A 15 -18.85 -40.81 34.69
C ALA A 15 -18.33 -39.83 33.63
N VAL A 16 -17.98 -38.61 34.01
CA VAL A 16 -17.32 -37.61 33.12
C VAL A 16 -15.94 -38.12 32.72
N ALA A 17 -15.16 -38.67 33.64
CA ALA A 17 -13.82 -39.19 33.32
C ALA A 17 -13.86 -40.41 32.39
N VAL A 18 -14.90 -41.26 32.49
CA VAL A 18 -15.05 -42.46 31.63
C VAL A 18 -15.69 -42.10 30.27
N ALA A 19 -16.62 -41.15 30.25
CA ALA A 19 -17.34 -40.78 29.01
C ALA A 19 -16.55 -39.83 28.08
N GLU A 20 -15.55 -39.11 28.62
CA GLU A 20 -14.97 -37.96 27.92
C GLU A 20 -13.44 -37.93 27.82
N ILE A 21 -12.73 -39.01 28.12
CA ILE A 21 -11.26 -39.03 28.00
C ILE A 21 -10.80 -38.61 26.60
N GLU A 22 -11.56 -39.04 25.61
CA GLU A 22 -11.24 -38.72 24.20
C GLU A 22 -11.49 -37.24 23.87
N TYR A 23 -12.62 -36.67 24.32
CA TYR A 23 -12.95 -35.25 24.12
C TYR A 23 -12.06 -34.33 24.94
N VAL A 24 -11.71 -34.71 26.16
CA VAL A 24 -10.78 -33.96 27.02
C VAL A 24 -9.39 -33.95 26.42
N ALA A 25 -8.89 -35.09 25.90
CA ALA A 25 -7.61 -35.14 25.21
C ALA A 25 -7.59 -34.30 23.92
N GLN A 26 -8.66 -34.37 23.13
CA GLN A 26 -8.83 -33.53 21.93
C GLN A 26 -8.85 -32.03 22.26
N PHE A 27 -9.58 -31.65 23.33
CA PHE A 27 -9.61 -30.25 23.81
C PHE A 27 -8.22 -29.76 24.20
N TRP A 28 -7.48 -30.52 25.02
CA TRP A 28 -6.14 -30.12 25.45
C TRP A 28 -5.14 -30.09 24.27
N ASN A 29 -5.24 -31.00 23.32
CA ASN A 29 -4.43 -30.96 22.11
C ASN A 29 -4.76 -29.73 21.24
N ALA A 30 -6.03 -29.36 21.12
CA ALA A 30 -6.44 -28.14 20.41
C ALA A 30 -5.92 -26.88 21.13
N VAL A 31 -6.03 -26.81 22.46
CA VAL A 31 -5.50 -25.68 23.24
C VAL A 31 -3.97 -25.61 23.13
N ALA A 32 -3.27 -26.74 23.26
CA ALA A 32 -1.82 -26.81 23.16
C ALA A 32 -1.33 -26.38 21.76
N GLY A 33 -2.08 -26.70 20.70
CA GLY A 33 -1.78 -26.26 19.34
C GLY A 33 -2.11 -24.78 19.10
N PHE A 34 -3.18 -24.26 19.75
CA PHE A 34 -3.62 -22.89 19.58
C PHE A 34 -2.73 -21.87 20.33
N LEU A 35 -2.21 -22.20 21.51
CA LEU A 35 -1.39 -21.30 22.31
C LEU A 35 -0.16 -20.75 21.58
N PRO A 36 0.67 -21.56 20.89
CA PRO A 36 1.78 -21.05 20.09
C PRO A 36 1.32 -20.10 18.97
N GLN A 37 0.22 -20.44 18.29
CA GLN A 37 -0.33 -19.62 17.20
C GLN A 37 -0.80 -18.26 17.73
N LEU A 38 -1.47 -18.23 18.87
CA LEU A 38 -1.88 -17.00 19.54
C LEU A 38 -0.67 -16.15 19.94
N PHE A 39 0.38 -16.80 20.48
CA PHE A 39 1.62 -16.10 20.84
C PHE A 39 2.27 -15.44 19.62
N PHE A 40 2.40 -16.17 18.51
CA PHE A 40 2.91 -15.61 17.26
C PHE A 40 2.02 -14.48 16.73
N ALA A 41 0.70 -14.62 16.78
CA ALA A 41 -0.23 -13.57 16.37
C ALA A 41 -0.02 -12.27 17.16
N VAL A 42 0.16 -12.37 18.48
CA VAL A 42 0.42 -11.22 19.36
C VAL A 42 1.78 -10.57 19.00
N ILE A 43 2.83 -11.38 18.79
CA ILE A 43 4.13 -10.84 18.36
C ILE A 43 4.01 -10.09 17.03
N VAL A 44 3.31 -10.66 16.04
CA VAL A 44 3.11 -10.03 14.73
C VAL A 44 2.38 -8.70 14.87
N LEU A 45 1.35 -8.62 15.74
CA LEU A 45 0.63 -7.36 16.00
C LEU A 45 1.54 -6.32 16.65
N ILE A 46 2.34 -6.70 17.65
CA ILE A 46 3.29 -5.78 18.30
C ILE A 46 4.31 -5.25 17.29
N VAL A 47 4.90 -6.14 16.49
CA VAL A 47 5.84 -5.76 15.43
C VAL A 47 5.15 -4.87 14.39
N GLY A 48 3.92 -5.19 14.02
CA GLY A 48 3.12 -4.40 13.08
C GLY A 48 2.86 -2.98 13.56
N VAL A 49 2.54 -2.79 14.84
CA VAL A 49 2.38 -1.45 15.44
C VAL A 49 3.72 -0.69 15.41
N LEU A 50 4.81 -1.31 15.86
CA LEU A 50 6.12 -0.69 15.90
C LEU A 50 6.64 -0.30 14.50
N LEU A 51 6.41 -1.17 13.50
CA LEU A 51 6.76 -0.88 12.11
C LEU A 51 5.85 0.21 11.53
N GLY A 52 4.55 0.18 11.83
CA GLY A 52 3.61 1.20 11.41
C GLY A 52 3.99 2.59 11.91
N ASP A 53 4.36 2.72 13.19
CA ASP A 53 4.83 3.98 13.77
C ASP A 53 6.13 4.48 13.09
N LYS A 54 7.07 3.58 12.80
CA LYS A 54 8.30 3.93 12.08
C LYS A 54 8.03 4.39 10.65
N VAL A 55 7.12 3.71 9.94
CA VAL A 55 6.73 4.10 8.58
C VAL A 55 6.04 5.46 8.58
N GLU A 56 5.13 5.72 9.52
CA GLU A 56 4.51 7.03 9.71
C GLU A 56 5.56 8.13 9.87
N LEU A 57 6.55 7.92 10.74
CA LEU A 57 7.66 8.88 10.96
C LEU A 57 8.48 9.10 9.68
N LEU A 58 8.90 8.04 9.00
CA LEU A 58 9.69 8.13 7.78
C LEU A 58 8.95 8.88 6.65
N VAL A 59 7.65 8.62 6.51
CA VAL A 59 6.81 9.30 5.53
C VAL A 59 6.62 10.76 5.93
N SER A 60 6.30 11.06 7.19
CA SER A 60 6.10 12.42 7.67
C SER A 60 7.36 13.30 7.54
N GLU A 61 8.55 12.71 7.72
CA GLU A 61 9.81 13.43 7.51
C GLU A 61 10.01 13.91 6.08
N ARG A 62 9.55 13.14 5.09
CA ARG A 62 9.62 13.54 3.69
C ARG A 62 8.70 14.72 3.35
N PHE A 63 7.64 14.92 4.12
CA PHE A 63 6.67 15.98 3.92
C PHE A 63 6.83 17.19 4.84
N ARG A 64 7.84 17.25 5.71
CA ARG A 64 8.07 18.34 6.67
C ARG A 64 8.19 19.73 6.04
N GLY A 65 8.49 19.84 4.75
CA GLY A 65 8.54 21.12 4.03
C GLY A 65 7.21 21.60 3.45
N VAL A 66 6.17 20.79 3.47
CA VAL A 66 4.90 21.07 2.81
C VAL A 66 3.85 21.47 3.86
N LYS A 67 3.54 22.77 3.92
CA LYS A 67 2.56 23.34 4.87
C LYS A 67 1.11 23.16 4.36
N LEU A 68 0.67 21.94 4.10
CA LEU A 68 -0.71 21.67 3.72
C LEU A 68 -1.37 20.79 4.79
N PRO A 69 -2.54 21.16 5.35
CA PRO A 69 -3.22 20.40 6.40
C PRO A 69 -3.58 18.95 5.98
N GLN A 70 -3.71 18.70 4.67
CA GLN A 70 -4.07 17.38 4.14
C GLN A 70 -2.87 16.43 4.01
N VAL A 71 -1.63 16.89 4.18
CA VAL A 71 -0.42 16.06 4.05
C VAL A 71 -0.29 15.05 5.20
N ASP A 72 -0.90 15.32 6.35
CA ASP A 72 -0.89 14.41 7.50
C ASP A 72 -1.65 13.09 7.26
N ILE A 73 -2.52 13.06 6.25
CA ILE A 73 -3.27 11.84 5.88
C ILE A 73 -2.34 10.78 5.29
N VAL A 74 -1.31 11.16 4.52
CA VAL A 74 -0.42 10.21 3.82
C VAL A 74 0.40 9.36 4.80
N PRO A 75 1.10 9.94 5.81
CA PRO A 75 1.77 9.17 6.85
C PRO A 75 0.83 8.23 7.61
N LEU A 76 -0.37 8.73 7.93
CA LEU A 76 -1.38 7.95 8.64
C LEU A 76 -1.88 6.75 7.83
N MET A 77 -2.14 6.95 6.53
CA MET A 77 -2.51 5.84 5.62
C MET A 77 -1.38 4.81 5.53
N ALA A 78 -0.13 5.23 5.43
CA ALA A 78 1.02 4.34 5.40
C ALA A 78 1.12 3.49 6.69
N LYS A 79 0.96 4.10 7.86
CA LYS A 79 0.90 3.41 9.16
C LYS A 79 -0.19 2.35 9.19
N TYR A 80 -1.44 2.74 8.87
CA TYR A 80 -2.56 1.81 8.93
C TYR A 80 -2.48 0.71 7.88
N SER A 81 -1.82 0.95 6.73
CA SER A 81 -1.53 -0.10 5.76
C SER A 81 -0.64 -1.19 6.34
N VAL A 82 0.42 -0.80 7.05
CA VAL A 82 1.32 -1.75 7.72
C VAL A 82 0.59 -2.50 8.83
N PHE A 83 -0.18 -1.79 9.66
CA PHE A 83 -0.98 -2.40 10.72
C PHE A 83 -2.03 -3.38 10.16
N TYR A 84 -2.70 -3.01 9.08
CA TYR A 84 -3.66 -3.88 8.41
C TYR A 84 -3.02 -5.18 7.92
N LEU A 85 -1.85 -5.12 7.29
CA LEU A 85 -1.10 -6.31 6.87
C LEU A 85 -0.72 -7.19 8.06
N ALA A 86 -0.23 -6.59 9.15
CA ALA A 86 0.10 -7.32 10.37
C ALA A 86 -1.15 -7.99 10.98
N ALA A 87 -2.28 -7.29 10.99
CA ALA A 87 -3.56 -7.84 11.47
C ALA A 87 -4.02 -9.02 10.62
N LEU A 88 -3.89 -8.96 9.29
CA LEU A 88 -4.21 -10.08 8.40
C LEU A 88 -3.35 -11.31 8.70
N ILE A 89 -2.04 -11.12 8.88
CA ILE A 89 -1.12 -12.21 9.21
C ILE A 89 -1.47 -12.81 10.57
N ALA A 90 -1.73 -11.96 11.58
CA ALA A 90 -2.08 -12.40 12.93
C ALA A 90 -3.41 -13.18 12.95
N LEU A 91 -4.44 -12.71 12.25
CA LEU A 91 -5.72 -13.40 12.13
C LEU A 91 -5.56 -14.76 11.40
N GLY A 92 -4.69 -14.83 10.40
CA GLY A 92 -4.35 -16.09 9.75
C GLY A 92 -3.73 -17.12 10.69
N GLN A 93 -2.90 -16.68 11.66
CA GLN A 93 -2.31 -17.57 12.68
C GLN A 93 -3.36 -18.20 13.60
N VAL A 94 -4.40 -17.47 13.94
CA VAL A 94 -5.46 -17.97 14.85
C VAL A 94 -6.59 -18.72 14.12
N GLY A 95 -6.37 -19.07 12.85
CA GLY A 95 -7.28 -19.93 12.08
C GLY A 95 -8.50 -19.22 11.49
N VAL A 96 -8.48 -17.88 11.41
CA VAL A 96 -9.50 -17.14 10.65
C VAL A 96 -9.40 -17.51 9.17
N ALA A 97 -10.54 -17.64 8.50
CA ALA A 97 -10.63 -18.06 7.09
C ALA A 97 -9.72 -17.20 6.19
N THR A 98 -8.56 -17.74 5.83
CA THR A 98 -7.49 -17.04 5.09
C THR A 98 -7.97 -16.56 3.72
N ALA A 99 -8.89 -17.29 3.09
CA ALA A 99 -9.46 -16.91 1.80
C ALA A 99 -10.18 -15.55 1.85
N ALA A 100 -11.00 -15.31 2.88
CA ALA A 100 -11.69 -14.03 3.08
C ALA A 100 -10.70 -12.89 3.33
N LEU A 101 -9.64 -13.16 4.10
CA LEU A 101 -8.58 -12.17 4.37
C LEU A 101 -7.79 -11.82 3.11
N ILE A 102 -7.48 -12.80 2.27
CA ILE A 102 -6.80 -12.58 0.98
C ILE A 102 -7.67 -11.73 0.04
N VAL A 103 -8.99 -11.99 -0.02
CA VAL A 103 -9.90 -11.18 -0.83
C VAL A 103 -9.95 -9.73 -0.34
N LEU A 104 -10.01 -9.52 0.98
CA LEU A 104 -9.97 -8.17 1.57
C LEU A 104 -8.63 -7.47 1.27
N LEU A 105 -7.51 -8.18 1.38
CA LEU A 105 -6.20 -7.64 1.01
C LEU A 105 -6.14 -7.25 -0.47
N ALA A 106 -6.62 -8.14 -1.34
CA ALA A 106 -6.65 -7.87 -2.78
C ALA A 106 -7.52 -6.65 -3.11
N ALA A 107 -8.70 -6.53 -2.49
CA ALA A 107 -9.58 -5.37 -2.65
C ALA A 107 -8.91 -4.08 -2.14
N TYR A 108 -8.23 -4.13 -1.01
CA TYR A 108 -7.49 -2.98 -0.45
C TYR A 108 -6.35 -2.53 -1.37
N VAL A 109 -5.50 -3.47 -1.82
CA VAL A 109 -4.40 -3.17 -2.75
C VAL A 109 -4.95 -2.63 -4.07
N PHE A 110 -6.01 -3.25 -4.61
CA PHE A 110 -6.67 -2.77 -5.81
C PHE A 110 -7.18 -1.33 -5.64
N ALA A 111 -7.85 -1.02 -4.53
CA ALA A 111 -8.34 0.33 -4.26
C ALA A 111 -7.21 1.36 -4.22
N ILE A 112 -6.09 1.07 -3.53
CA ILE A 112 -4.92 1.98 -3.48
C ILE A 112 -4.33 2.18 -4.87
N VAL A 113 -4.09 1.10 -5.64
CA VAL A 113 -3.49 1.17 -6.97
C VAL A 113 -4.42 1.89 -7.94
N PHE A 114 -5.71 1.57 -7.91
CA PHE A 114 -6.69 2.16 -8.81
C PHE A 114 -6.92 3.65 -8.52
N LEU A 115 -7.18 4.01 -7.26
CA LEU A 115 -7.38 5.41 -6.87
C LEU A 115 -6.10 6.22 -7.01
N GLY A 116 -4.94 5.65 -6.65
CA GLY A 116 -3.64 6.26 -6.88
C GLY A 116 -3.37 6.47 -8.36
N GLY A 117 -3.61 5.47 -9.20
CA GLY A 117 -3.48 5.58 -10.66
C GLY A 117 -4.38 6.68 -11.24
N LEU A 118 -5.62 6.80 -10.77
CA LEU A 118 -6.52 7.89 -11.18
C LEU A 118 -6.03 9.26 -10.71
N ALA A 119 -5.58 9.36 -9.46
CA ALA A 119 -5.07 10.62 -8.90
C ALA A 119 -3.82 11.12 -9.65
N PHE A 120 -2.92 10.22 -9.98
CA PHE A 120 -1.65 10.53 -10.66
C PHE A 120 -1.67 10.34 -12.18
N ARG A 121 -2.85 10.13 -12.79
CA ARG A 121 -2.96 9.81 -14.22
C ARG A 121 -2.21 10.77 -15.15
N HIS A 122 -2.25 12.08 -14.86
CA HIS A 122 -1.60 13.09 -15.67
C HIS A 122 -0.07 13.02 -15.56
N LEU A 123 0.44 12.77 -14.35
CA LEU A 123 1.86 12.59 -14.08
C LEU A 123 2.37 11.29 -14.73
N LEU A 124 1.63 10.19 -14.58
CA LEU A 124 1.96 8.91 -15.21
C LEU A 124 1.98 9.03 -16.74
N SER A 125 1.00 9.72 -17.32
CA SER A 125 0.95 10.00 -18.76
C SER A 125 2.15 10.84 -19.22
N ALA A 126 2.49 11.90 -18.48
CA ALA A 126 3.64 12.75 -18.81
C ALA A 126 4.97 11.97 -18.74
N GLY A 127 5.15 11.13 -17.70
CA GLY A 127 6.34 10.29 -17.56
C GLY A 127 6.45 9.20 -18.64
N ALA A 128 5.34 8.56 -19.00
CA ALA A 128 5.32 7.57 -20.09
C ALA A 128 5.70 8.20 -21.43
N VAL A 129 5.13 9.37 -21.75
CA VAL A 129 5.46 10.13 -22.95
C VAL A 129 6.90 10.63 -22.89
N GLY A 130 7.36 11.17 -21.75
CA GLY A 130 8.75 11.61 -21.59
C GLY A 130 9.75 10.49 -21.84
N THR A 131 9.48 9.28 -21.35
CA THR A 131 10.29 8.10 -21.66
C THR A 131 10.35 7.84 -23.18
N TYR A 132 9.21 7.95 -23.86
CA TYR A 132 9.16 7.82 -25.33
C TYR A 132 9.97 8.92 -26.02
N LEU A 133 9.82 10.18 -25.61
CA LEU A 133 10.53 11.32 -26.20
C LEU A 133 12.04 11.22 -25.99
N LEU A 134 12.48 10.85 -24.80
CA LEU A 134 13.90 10.68 -24.48
C LEU A 134 14.54 9.50 -25.22
N TYR A 135 13.79 8.42 -25.45
CA TYR A 135 14.29 7.26 -26.17
C TYR A 135 14.33 7.48 -27.69
N ASN A 136 13.24 7.98 -28.26
CA ASN A 136 13.10 8.12 -29.72
C ASN A 136 13.67 9.45 -30.28
N GLN A 137 13.84 10.45 -29.40
CA GLN A 137 14.40 11.76 -29.73
C GLN A 137 13.84 12.39 -31.03
N PRO A 138 12.51 12.53 -31.14
CA PRO A 138 11.92 13.10 -32.36
C PRO A 138 12.32 14.57 -32.57
N TYR A 139 12.73 15.24 -31.52
CA TYR A 139 13.44 16.52 -31.45
C TYR A 139 14.51 16.44 -30.36
N THR A 140 15.49 17.31 -30.40
CA THR A 140 16.61 17.37 -29.46
C THR A 140 16.76 18.76 -28.85
N ILE A 141 17.53 18.86 -27.74
CA ILE A 141 17.91 20.17 -27.19
C ILE A 141 18.59 21.01 -28.28
N GLY A 142 18.16 22.26 -28.40
CA GLY A 142 18.60 23.18 -29.44
C GLY A 142 17.76 23.18 -30.72
N ASP A 143 16.86 22.21 -30.92
CA ASP A 143 15.92 22.22 -32.01
C ASP A 143 14.85 23.32 -31.84
N GLU A 144 14.49 23.97 -32.93
CA GLU A 144 13.33 24.87 -32.93
C GLU A 144 12.07 24.07 -33.19
N ILE A 145 11.12 24.14 -32.23
CA ILE A 145 9.84 23.45 -32.31
C ILE A 145 8.69 24.43 -32.11
N ARG A 146 7.50 24.02 -32.56
CA ARG A 146 6.25 24.70 -32.27
C ARG A 146 5.28 23.73 -31.61
N ILE A 147 4.77 24.10 -30.47
CA ILE A 147 3.75 23.35 -29.70
C ILE A 147 2.54 24.26 -29.55
N GLY A 148 1.43 23.93 -30.21
CA GLY A 148 0.28 24.84 -30.27
C GLY A 148 0.70 26.18 -30.91
N ASP A 149 0.51 27.27 -30.15
CA ASP A 149 0.84 28.64 -30.62
C ASP A 149 2.24 29.08 -30.19
N VAL A 150 2.95 28.33 -29.38
CA VAL A 150 4.30 28.68 -28.91
C VAL A 150 5.35 28.09 -29.84
N ARG A 151 6.17 28.96 -30.37
CA ARG A 151 7.35 28.60 -31.21
C ARG A 151 8.61 29.01 -30.47
N GLY A 152 9.53 28.07 -30.25
CA GLY A 152 10.76 28.34 -29.52
C GLY A 152 11.79 27.22 -29.65
N ILE A 153 12.89 27.40 -28.91
CA ILE A 153 14.04 26.51 -28.92
C ILE A 153 13.92 25.60 -27.67
N VAL A 154 14.10 24.29 -27.85
CA VAL A 154 14.12 23.33 -26.74
C VAL A 154 15.40 23.54 -25.94
N GLN A 155 15.24 23.90 -24.65
CA GLN A 155 16.36 24.12 -23.74
C GLN A 155 16.67 22.86 -22.91
N GLU A 156 15.62 22.17 -22.45
CA GLU A 156 15.78 20.99 -21.62
C GLU A 156 14.63 20.00 -21.86
N MET A 157 14.93 18.72 -21.70
CA MET A 157 13.93 17.63 -21.79
C MET A 157 14.07 16.73 -20.58
N ASP A 158 13.10 16.81 -19.68
CA ASP A 158 12.97 15.95 -18.51
C ASP A 158 11.97 14.82 -18.73
N LEU A 159 11.91 13.90 -17.76
CA LEU A 159 10.96 12.80 -17.79
C LEU A 159 9.49 13.25 -17.85
N PHE A 160 9.15 14.38 -17.22
CA PHE A 160 7.76 14.84 -17.09
C PHE A 160 7.46 16.09 -17.92
N VAL A 161 8.46 16.89 -18.23
CA VAL A 161 8.31 18.20 -18.87
C VAL A 161 9.35 18.43 -19.94
N THR A 162 9.00 19.28 -20.90
CA THR A 162 9.92 19.85 -21.90
C THR A 162 9.94 21.37 -21.74
N HIS A 163 11.12 21.95 -21.66
CA HIS A 163 11.36 23.39 -21.54
C HIS A 163 11.64 23.99 -22.91
N VAL A 164 10.88 25.01 -23.28
CA VAL A 164 11.00 25.71 -24.58
C VAL A 164 11.15 27.19 -24.29
N GLU A 165 12.21 27.79 -24.82
CA GLU A 165 12.43 29.23 -24.75
C GLU A 165 11.84 29.90 -25.99
N SER A 166 11.02 30.94 -25.77
CA SER A 166 10.41 31.75 -26.81
C SER A 166 10.38 33.22 -26.33
N ASP A 167 10.93 34.13 -27.15
CA ASP A 167 10.90 35.57 -26.92
C ASP A 167 11.42 36.03 -25.53
N GLY A 168 12.39 35.27 -24.98
CA GLY A 168 12.95 35.52 -23.62
C GLY A 168 12.11 35.00 -22.47
N GLU A 169 11.06 34.24 -22.76
CA GLU A 169 10.24 33.54 -21.79
C GLU A 169 10.47 32.03 -21.87
N GLU A 170 10.49 31.37 -20.72
CA GLU A 170 10.57 29.91 -20.64
C GLU A 170 9.19 29.28 -20.46
N TYR A 171 8.80 28.50 -21.43
CA TYR A 171 7.56 27.72 -21.42
C TYR A 171 7.84 26.29 -21.00
N VAL A 172 7.19 25.83 -19.92
CA VAL A 172 7.32 24.48 -19.39
C VAL A 172 6.08 23.66 -19.78
N PHE A 173 6.26 22.75 -20.73
CA PHE A 173 5.16 21.90 -21.20
C PHE A 173 5.22 20.51 -20.56
N PRO A 174 4.14 20.03 -19.93
CA PRO A 174 4.03 18.61 -19.61
C PRO A 174 4.18 17.76 -20.87
N ASN A 175 5.01 16.72 -20.83
CA ASN A 175 5.26 15.86 -22.00
C ASN A 175 3.98 15.25 -22.56
N SER A 176 3.00 14.94 -21.71
CA SER A 176 1.68 14.48 -22.13
C SER A 176 0.96 15.49 -23.02
N LYS A 177 1.11 16.81 -22.77
CA LYS A 177 0.54 17.87 -23.60
C LYS A 177 1.28 18.01 -24.92
N VAL A 178 2.62 17.95 -24.90
CA VAL A 178 3.44 17.96 -26.13
C VAL A 178 3.01 16.86 -27.10
N PHE A 179 2.74 15.68 -26.56
CA PHE A 179 2.32 14.53 -27.36
C PHE A 179 0.86 14.62 -27.84
N ALA A 180 -0.05 15.12 -26.98
CA ALA A 180 -1.47 15.24 -27.31
C ALA A 180 -1.75 16.33 -28.35
N ASP A 181 -1.10 17.49 -28.22
CA ASP A 181 -1.26 18.63 -29.13
C ASP A 181 -0.43 18.43 -30.41
N GLY A 182 0.55 17.52 -30.37
CA GLY A 182 1.55 17.37 -31.41
C GLY A 182 2.58 18.51 -31.40
N PHE A 183 3.66 18.30 -32.09
CA PHE A 183 4.69 19.34 -32.28
C PHE A 183 5.13 19.41 -33.74
N VAL A 184 5.56 20.58 -34.18
CA VAL A 184 6.15 20.80 -35.49
C VAL A 184 7.62 21.13 -35.28
N ARG A 185 8.52 20.30 -35.81
CA ARG A 185 9.96 20.61 -35.85
C ARG A 185 10.25 21.51 -37.05
N ILE A 186 10.85 22.66 -36.78
CA ILE A 186 11.24 23.61 -37.79
C ILE A 186 12.67 23.28 -38.24
N ARG A 187 12.85 22.96 -39.50
CA ARG A 187 14.18 22.71 -40.06
C ARG A 187 14.64 24.03 -40.72
N SER A 188 15.67 24.65 -40.18
CA SER A 188 16.42 25.72 -40.78
C SER A 188 17.43 25.17 -41.78
#